data_59a73a652d8f10b6b72d22df59238116
#
_entry.id   59a73a652d8f10b6b72d22df59238116
#
_cell.length_a   1.000
_cell.length_b   1.000
_cell.length_c   1.000
_cell.angle_alpha   90.00
_cell.angle_beta   90.00
_cell.angle_gamma   90.00
#
_symmetry.space_group_name_H-M   'P 1'
#
loop_
_entity.id
_entity.type
_entity.pdbx_description
1 polymer ?
#
loop_
_entity_poly.entity_id
_entity_poly.type
_entity_poly.pdbx_seq_one_letter_code
_entity_poly.pdbx_strand_id
1 'polypeptide(L)'
;MPKTLIVTNDFPPRQGGIETFVHAMAVRFPPGEVVVYTSAEPGARAHDAELPFPVVRDRARTLLPTRRVTARAVALARAHGCEAVWFAAAAPLALMAGALRRRAPSVRRIVATTHGHEVWWARTPGTRQALRRIGATVDTVTHLGDYTRRALAPALGRAAAARMRPLTPGVDPDAFAPRPAAPELRTTYGIAPTAPVILCAARLVPRKGQDTLVRALPLVHRSVPDATLLLVGAGPYERRLRRLAAAKGVARSVVFAGGHPHTALPAFYATSDVFAMPCRTRRAGLEVEGLGIVYLEAAATGLPTLTGTSGGAPATTRDGETGYVVDGRAIPTVAHRLTHLLTHPELAHAMGHKARSWIQSTWTWNHTYDALRALLAPHA
;
A
#
# COMPACT_ATOMS: atom_id res chain seq x y z
N MET A 1 6.88 12.63 23.11
CA MET A 1 7.54 12.17 21.87
C MET A 1 8.50 13.21 21.34
N PRO A 2 9.58 12.86 20.62
CA PRO A 2 10.39 13.89 19.99
C PRO A 2 9.61 14.58 18.89
N LYS A 3 9.67 15.92 18.86
CA LYS A 3 9.04 16.70 17.80
C LYS A 3 9.63 16.29 16.44
N THR A 4 8.81 15.91 15.50
CA THR A 4 9.23 15.23 14.27
C THR A 4 8.91 16.05 13.03
N LEU A 5 9.89 16.21 12.15
CA LEU A 5 9.69 16.72 10.80
C LEU A 5 9.48 15.52 9.85
N ILE A 6 8.28 15.42 9.27
CA ILE A 6 7.99 14.49 8.16
C ILE A 6 8.39 15.15 6.85
N VAL A 7 9.19 14.48 6.04
CA VAL A 7 9.59 14.95 4.69
C VAL A 7 9.12 13.94 3.65
N THR A 8 8.23 14.36 2.75
CA THR A 8 7.62 13.46 1.76
C THR A 8 7.21 14.18 0.47
N ASN A 9 7.09 13.44 -0.62
CA ASN A 9 6.34 13.85 -1.81
C ASN A 9 4.90 13.34 -1.81
N ASP A 10 4.62 12.37 -0.95
CA ASP A 10 3.42 11.56 -0.97
C ASP A 10 2.53 11.96 0.22
N PHE A 11 1.69 12.99 -0.02
CA PHE A 11 0.78 13.52 1.00
C PHE A 11 -0.54 13.97 0.35
N PRO A 12 -1.71 13.79 1.01
CA PRO A 12 -2.99 14.26 0.48
C PRO A 12 -2.99 15.77 0.14
N PRO A 13 -3.90 16.22 -0.75
CA PRO A 13 -5.05 15.50 -1.32
C PRO A 13 -4.71 14.51 -2.44
N ARG A 14 -3.44 14.36 -2.79
CA ARG A 14 -3.01 13.35 -3.74
C ARG A 14 -3.40 11.95 -3.22
N GLN A 15 -3.91 11.09 -4.13
CA GLN A 15 -4.41 9.76 -3.79
C GLN A 15 -3.38 8.68 -4.12
N GLY A 16 -3.16 7.77 -3.17
CA GLY A 16 -2.29 6.59 -3.33
C GLY A 16 -2.03 5.89 -2.01
N GLY A 17 -1.44 4.70 -2.08
CA GLY A 17 -1.18 3.91 -0.88
C GLY A 17 -0.10 4.50 0.03
N ILE A 18 0.88 5.21 -0.52
CA ILE A 18 1.93 5.88 0.27
C ILE A 18 1.33 7.11 0.96
N GLU A 19 0.54 7.89 0.22
CA GLU A 19 -0.17 9.07 0.74
C GLU A 19 -1.09 8.69 1.92
N THR A 20 -1.86 7.62 1.77
CA THR A 20 -2.70 7.06 2.85
C THR A 20 -1.86 6.66 4.05
N PHE A 21 -0.73 5.98 3.82
CA PHE A 21 0.19 5.57 4.89
C PHE A 21 0.75 6.78 5.65
N VAL A 22 1.28 7.77 4.93
CA VAL A 22 1.89 8.95 5.57
C VAL A 22 0.86 9.76 6.34
N HIS A 23 -0.32 9.96 5.76
CA HIS A 23 -1.43 10.65 6.42
C HIS A 23 -1.88 9.90 7.68
N ALA A 24 -2.11 8.59 7.58
CA ALA A 24 -2.52 7.76 8.72
C ALA A 24 -1.52 7.82 9.89
N MET A 25 -0.23 7.95 9.59
CA MET A 25 0.79 8.17 10.62
C MET A 25 0.74 9.60 11.16
N ALA A 26 0.71 10.61 10.28
CA ALA A 26 0.78 12.01 10.68
C ALA A 26 -0.35 12.44 11.64
N VAL A 27 -1.59 11.98 11.40
CA VAL A 27 -2.77 12.29 12.25
C VAL A 27 -2.72 11.62 13.63
N ARG A 28 -1.82 10.67 13.85
CA ARG A 28 -1.65 9.98 15.14
C ARG A 28 -0.61 10.62 16.05
N PHE A 29 0.15 11.58 15.54
CA PHE A 29 1.05 12.33 16.39
C PHE A 29 0.26 13.22 17.36
N PRO A 30 0.71 13.34 18.62
CA PRO A 30 0.12 14.30 19.54
C PRO A 30 0.17 15.73 18.98
N PRO A 31 -0.79 16.59 19.33
CA PRO A 31 -0.81 17.99 18.90
C PRO A 31 0.52 18.69 19.18
N GLY A 32 1.05 19.40 18.17
CA GLY A 32 2.30 20.14 18.28
C GLY A 32 3.59 19.32 18.11
N GLU A 33 3.51 17.99 18.00
CA GLU A 33 4.70 17.09 17.89
C GLU A 33 5.09 16.76 16.46
N VAL A 34 4.33 17.18 15.46
CA VAL A 34 4.63 16.89 14.05
C VAL A 34 4.52 18.14 13.17
N VAL A 35 5.40 18.21 12.18
CA VAL A 35 5.34 19.17 11.07
C VAL A 35 5.58 18.41 9.79
N VAL A 36 4.77 18.64 8.77
CA VAL A 36 4.92 17.99 7.45
C VAL A 36 5.52 18.97 6.45
N TYR A 37 6.61 18.57 5.78
CA TYR A 37 7.17 19.27 4.64
C TYR A 37 6.97 18.43 3.37
N THR A 38 6.18 18.97 2.44
CA THR A 38 5.77 18.22 1.25
C THR A 38 5.75 19.08 -0.01
N SER A 39 5.49 18.47 -1.15
CA SER A 39 5.40 19.11 -2.47
C SER A 39 4.11 19.90 -2.64
N ALA A 40 4.09 20.79 -3.65
CA ALA A 40 2.86 21.46 -4.09
C ALA A 40 1.87 20.45 -4.69
N GLU A 41 0.58 20.62 -4.38
CA GLU A 41 -0.51 19.82 -4.92
C GLU A 41 -1.74 20.70 -5.14
N PRO A 42 -2.46 20.57 -6.27
CA PRO A 42 -3.73 21.27 -6.48
C PRO A 42 -4.74 20.95 -5.36
N GLY A 43 -5.48 21.96 -4.90
CA GLY A 43 -6.50 21.79 -3.86
C GLY A 43 -5.94 21.60 -2.43
N ALA A 44 -4.63 21.60 -2.24
CA ALA A 44 -3.99 21.30 -0.96
C ALA A 44 -4.37 22.25 0.16
N ARG A 45 -4.62 23.54 -0.14
CA ARG A 45 -4.88 24.57 0.90
C ARG A 45 -6.12 24.26 1.74
N ALA A 46 -7.20 23.81 1.13
CA ALA A 46 -8.41 23.43 1.85
C ALA A 46 -8.17 22.22 2.73
N HIS A 47 -7.54 21.18 2.17
CA HIS A 47 -7.19 19.98 2.90
C HIS A 47 -6.25 20.25 4.10
N ASP A 48 -5.21 21.05 3.90
CA ASP A 48 -4.22 21.35 4.94
C ASP A 48 -4.82 22.16 6.10
N ALA A 49 -5.86 22.98 5.82
CA ALA A 49 -6.56 23.77 6.84
C ALA A 49 -7.39 22.92 7.82
N GLU A 50 -7.73 21.69 7.44
CA GLU A 50 -8.51 20.76 8.29
C GLU A 50 -7.58 19.90 9.19
N LEU A 51 -6.26 19.96 9.00
CA LEU A 51 -5.32 19.13 9.74
C LEU A 51 -4.90 19.76 11.08
N PRO A 52 -4.75 18.96 12.15
CA PRO A 52 -4.40 19.46 13.49
C PRO A 52 -2.89 19.74 13.64
N PHE A 53 -2.13 19.80 12.55
CA PHE A 53 -0.68 20.04 12.54
C PHE A 53 -0.26 20.88 11.32
N PRO A 54 0.88 21.58 11.40
CA PRO A 54 1.37 22.39 10.30
C PRO A 54 1.79 21.53 9.09
N VAL A 55 1.29 21.89 7.91
CA VAL A 55 1.76 21.38 6.63
C VAL A 55 2.42 22.51 5.85
N VAL A 56 3.71 22.36 5.56
CA VAL A 56 4.48 23.33 4.78
C VAL A 56 4.66 22.79 3.37
N ARG A 57 3.99 23.39 2.41
CA ARG A 57 4.11 23.03 1.00
C ARG A 57 5.24 23.80 0.33
N ASP A 58 6.08 23.06 -0.40
CA ASP A 58 7.06 23.66 -1.30
C ASP A 58 6.37 24.14 -2.59
N ARG A 59 6.99 25.08 -3.29
CA ARG A 59 6.51 25.51 -4.63
C ARG A 59 6.71 24.46 -5.71
N ALA A 60 7.60 23.49 -5.50
CA ALA A 60 7.87 22.41 -6.45
C ALA A 60 6.79 21.33 -6.38
N ARG A 61 6.33 20.85 -7.53
CA ARG A 61 5.42 19.71 -7.65
C ARG A 61 6.05 18.38 -7.25
N THR A 62 7.38 18.34 -7.17
CA THR A 62 8.15 17.19 -6.67
C THR A 62 9.35 17.71 -5.92
N LEU A 63 9.49 17.33 -4.67
CA LEU A 63 10.69 17.59 -3.89
C LEU A 63 11.82 16.70 -4.41
N LEU A 64 12.93 17.34 -4.70
CA LEU A 64 14.20 16.66 -4.96
C LEU A 64 15.22 17.16 -3.95
N PRO A 65 16.28 16.38 -3.61
CA PRO A 65 17.27 16.73 -2.60
C PRO A 65 18.25 17.83 -3.11
N THR A 66 17.71 18.92 -3.62
CA THR A 66 18.47 20.11 -4.07
C THR A 66 18.97 20.91 -2.87
N ARG A 67 19.92 21.80 -3.10
CA ARG A 67 20.42 22.72 -2.06
C ARG A 67 19.30 23.56 -1.46
N ARG A 68 18.35 24.05 -2.26
CA ARG A 68 17.20 24.87 -1.83
C ARG A 68 16.24 24.05 -0.94
N VAL A 69 15.81 22.88 -1.40
CA VAL A 69 14.88 22.01 -0.65
C VAL A 69 15.53 21.53 0.65
N THR A 70 16.81 21.17 0.59
CA THR A 70 17.58 20.79 1.78
C THR A 70 17.69 21.94 2.79
N ALA A 71 17.99 23.17 2.32
CA ALA A 71 18.05 24.34 3.19
C ALA A 71 16.70 24.65 3.85
N ARG A 72 15.59 24.48 3.11
CA ARG A 72 14.23 24.64 3.63
C ARG A 72 13.91 23.59 4.70
N ALA A 73 14.22 22.32 4.47
CA ALA A 73 14.04 21.26 5.46
C ALA A 73 14.83 21.52 6.74
N VAL A 74 16.08 21.96 6.62
CA VAL A 74 16.91 22.37 7.78
C VAL A 74 16.30 23.55 8.53
N ALA A 75 15.83 24.57 7.80
CA ALA A 75 15.20 25.74 8.41
C ALA A 75 13.93 25.36 9.18
N LEU A 76 13.10 24.49 8.62
CA LEU A 76 11.89 23.99 9.28
C LEU A 76 12.23 23.16 10.53
N ALA A 77 13.19 22.24 10.43
CA ALA A 77 13.62 21.44 11.59
C ALA A 77 14.07 22.35 12.76
N ARG A 78 14.82 23.43 12.46
CA ARG A 78 15.26 24.40 13.46
C ARG A 78 14.12 25.26 14.01
N ALA A 79 13.30 25.85 13.12
CA ALA A 79 12.22 26.76 13.50
C ALA A 79 11.16 26.09 14.39
N HIS A 80 10.92 24.79 14.16
CA HIS A 80 9.97 24.03 14.94
C HIS A 80 10.62 23.24 16.08
N GLY A 81 11.94 23.32 16.28
CA GLY A 81 12.64 22.58 17.34
C GLY A 81 12.54 21.05 17.16
N CYS A 82 12.57 20.56 15.92
CA CYS A 82 12.43 19.12 15.66
C CYS A 82 13.66 18.35 16.14
N GLU A 83 13.43 17.28 16.86
CA GLU A 83 14.44 16.35 17.37
C GLU A 83 14.58 15.09 16.50
N ALA A 84 13.53 14.76 15.75
CA ALA A 84 13.52 13.67 14.81
C ALA A 84 13.13 14.12 13.40
N VAL A 85 13.62 13.38 12.39
CA VAL A 85 13.20 13.53 10.99
C VAL A 85 12.77 12.17 10.47
N TRP A 86 11.58 12.15 9.89
CA TRP A 86 11.09 10.98 9.18
C TRP A 86 10.97 11.29 7.69
N PHE A 87 11.83 10.67 6.88
CA PHE A 87 11.65 10.61 5.44
C PHE A 87 10.63 9.52 5.14
N ALA A 88 9.38 9.92 4.90
CA ALA A 88 8.29 8.97 4.70
C ALA A 88 8.40 8.21 3.37
N ALA A 89 9.22 8.69 2.43
CA ALA A 89 9.74 7.93 1.29
C ALA A 89 11.26 8.10 1.24
N ALA A 90 12.02 7.01 1.39
CA ALA A 90 13.48 7.06 1.55
C ALA A 90 14.18 7.68 0.35
N ALA A 91 13.87 7.23 -0.85
CA ALA A 91 14.54 7.68 -2.07
C ALA A 91 13.66 8.63 -2.89
N PRO A 92 14.19 9.78 -3.33
CA PRO A 92 15.54 10.29 -3.13
C PRO A 92 15.73 11.19 -1.89
N LEU A 93 14.66 11.51 -1.15
CA LEU A 93 14.65 12.60 -0.17
C LEU A 93 15.61 12.40 1.00
N ALA A 94 15.83 11.16 1.45
CA ALA A 94 16.75 10.88 2.54
C ALA A 94 18.24 11.14 2.22
N LEU A 95 18.59 11.48 0.99
CA LEU A 95 19.91 12.05 0.66
C LEU A 95 20.17 13.38 1.39
N MET A 96 19.13 14.07 1.87
CA MET A 96 19.25 15.27 2.69
C MET A 96 19.66 15.00 4.14
N ALA A 97 19.62 13.75 4.60
CA ALA A 97 19.86 13.36 6.00
C ALA A 97 21.21 13.86 6.55
N GLY A 98 22.28 13.74 5.77
CA GLY A 98 23.61 14.22 6.18
C GLY A 98 23.65 15.75 6.39
N ALA A 99 22.93 16.52 5.61
CA ALA A 99 22.85 17.97 5.78
C ALA A 99 22.01 18.37 7.02
N LEU A 100 20.87 17.67 7.23
CA LEU A 100 20.04 17.85 8.42
C LEU A 100 20.85 17.60 9.70
N ARG A 101 21.55 16.48 9.75
CA ARG A 101 22.39 16.12 10.90
C ARG A 101 23.46 17.17 11.22
N ARG A 102 24.13 17.73 10.20
CA ARG A 102 25.17 18.75 10.41
C ARG A 102 24.63 20.15 10.72
N ARG A 103 23.47 20.51 10.15
CA ARG A 103 22.96 21.89 10.15
C ARG A 103 21.76 22.11 11.06
N ALA A 104 21.17 21.06 11.61
CA ALA A 104 20.11 21.10 12.63
C ALA A 104 20.53 20.22 13.81
N PRO A 105 21.34 20.74 14.75
CA PRO A 105 21.92 19.93 15.84
C PRO A 105 20.88 19.34 16.80
N SER A 106 19.66 19.89 16.85
CA SER A 106 18.54 19.33 17.60
C SER A 106 18.07 17.98 17.03
N VAL A 107 18.32 17.71 15.74
CA VAL A 107 17.91 16.45 15.10
C VAL A 107 18.83 15.32 15.53
N ARG A 108 18.35 14.50 16.45
CA ARG A 108 19.07 13.35 17.02
C ARG A 108 18.73 12.04 16.32
N ARG A 109 17.54 11.95 15.70
CA ARG A 109 17.04 10.73 15.07
C ARG A 109 16.55 10.97 13.65
N ILE A 110 16.99 10.13 12.72
CA ILE A 110 16.57 10.17 11.30
C ILE A 110 16.15 8.77 10.84
N VAL A 111 14.88 8.63 10.47
CA VAL A 111 14.30 7.39 9.95
C VAL A 111 13.92 7.58 8.47
N ALA A 112 14.14 6.58 7.64
CA ALA A 112 13.77 6.59 6.23
C ALA A 112 12.96 5.33 5.88
N THR A 113 11.75 5.52 5.37
CA THR A 113 10.82 4.42 5.05
C THR A 113 10.88 4.05 3.58
N THR A 114 11.00 2.75 3.28
CA THR A 114 10.92 2.23 1.91
C THR A 114 9.55 1.61 1.65
N HIS A 115 9.02 1.83 0.43
CA HIS A 115 7.69 1.35 0.00
C HIS A 115 7.74 0.28 -1.09
N GLY A 116 8.93 -0.25 -1.37
CA GLY A 116 9.15 -1.31 -2.36
C GLY A 116 9.51 -0.81 -3.75
N HIS A 117 9.21 0.43 -4.11
CA HIS A 117 9.68 0.99 -5.39
C HIS A 117 11.20 1.17 -5.41
N GLU A 118 11.86 1.28 -4.26
CA GLU A 118 13.32 1.35 -4.14
C GLU A 118 14.04 0.05 -4.55
N VAL A 119 13.32 -1.04 -4.74
CA VAL A 119 13.90 -2.31 -5.22
C VAL A 119 14.58 -2.15 -6.59
N TRP A 120 14.02 -1.34 -7.49
CA TRP A 120 14.71 -1.06 -8.74
C TRP A 120 15.95 -0.14 -8.55
N TRP A 121 15.93 0.75 -7.54
CA TRP A 121 17.11 1.55 -7.17
C TRP A 121 18.28 0.66 -6.76
N ALA A 122 18.01 -0.40 -6.03
CA ALA A 122 19.04 -1.35 -5.60
C ALA A 122 19.73 -2.10 -6.76
N ARG A 123 19.05 -2.19 -7.91
CA ARG A 123 19.50 -2.92 -9.11
C ARG A 123 20.20 -2.04 -10.14
N THR A 124 20.05 -0.73 -10.05
CA THR A 124 20.61 0.22 -11.02
C THR A 124 21.86 0.91 -10.43
N PRO A 125 23.01 0.95 -11.12
CA PRO A 125 24.28 1.38 -10.53
C PRO A 125 24.25 2.75 -9.82
N GLY A 126 23.83 3.82 -10.49
CA GLY A 126 23.82 5.17 -9.90
C GLY A 126 22.86 5.30 -8.71
N THR A 127 21.64 4.75 -8.83
CA THR A 127 20.64 4.78 -7.76
C THR A 127 21.01 3.87 -6.59
N ARG A 128 21.73 2.77 -6.84
CA ARG A 128 22.31 1.93 -5.79
C ARG A 128 23.32 2.68 -4.93
N GLN A 129 24.15 3.54 -5.54
CA GLN A 129 25.07 4.41 -4.77
C GLN A 129 24.31 5.43 -3.92
N ALA A 130 23.20 5.98 -4.43
CA ALA A 130 22.34 6.86 -3.66
C ALA A 130 21.74 6.14 -2.43
N LEU A 131 21.25 4.90 -2.58
CA LEU A 131 20.79 4.08 -1.46
C LEU A 131 21.90 3.84 -0.43
N ARG A 132 23.13 3.57 -0.87
CA ARG A 132 24.28 3.40 0.02
C ARG A 132 24.56 4.67 0.84
N ARG A 133 24.47 5.85 0.20
CA ARG A 133 24.62 7.14 0.91
C ARG A 133 23.49 7.37 1.91
N ILE A 134 22.24 7.04 1.56
CA ILE A 134 21.11 7.09 2.47
C ILE A 134 21.39 6.20 3.69
N GLY A 135 21.72 4.93 3.48
CA GLY A 135 22.03 3.98 4.56
C GLY A 135 23.15 4.45 5.49
N ALA A 136 24.16 5.17 4.96
CA ALA A 136 25.26 5.70 5.74
C ALA A 136 24.91 6.92 6.62
N THR A 137 23.79 7.61 6.32
CA THR A 137 23.45 8.90 6.95
C THR A 137 22.20 8.87 7.83
N VAL A 138 21.33 7.87 7.65
CA VAL A 138 20.15 7.68 8.51
C VAL A 138 20.40 6.68 9.62
N ASP A 139 19.66 6.77 10.71
CA ASP A 139 19.78 5.83 11.83
C ASP A 139 19.09 4.50 11.51
N THR A 140 17.94 4.56 10.84
CA THR A 140 17.16 3.37 10.48
C THR A 140 16.56 3.53 9.10
N VAL A 141 16.66 2.47 8.29
CA VAL A 141 15.87 2.30 7.08
C VAL A 141 14.80 1.27 7.39
N THR A 142 13.54 1.59 7.08
CA THR A 142 12.46 0.62 7.28
C THR A 142 12.12 -0.14 6.01
N HIS A 143 11.46 -1.30 6.15
CA HIS A 143 11.08 -2.16 5.05
C HIS A 143 9.68 -2.73 5.27
N LEU A 144 8.95 -3.04 4.18
CA LEU A 144 7.60 -3.59 4.22
C LEU A 144 7.52 -5.09 4.57
N GLY A 145 8.63 -5.79 4.59
CA GLY A 145 8.70 -7.23 4.83
C GLY A 145 10.00 -7.82 4.29
N ASP A 146 10.15 -9.14 4.41
CA ASP A 146 11.37 -9.86 4.08
C ASP A 146 11.81 -9.72 2.62
N TYR A 147 10.85 -9.64 1.69
CA TYR A 147 11.17 -9.43 0.29
C TYR A 147 11.91 -8.08 0.08
N THR A 148 11.35 -6.99 0.57
CA THR A 148 11.95 -5.66 0.42
C THR A 148 13.26 -5.56 1.20
N ARG A 149 13.34 -6.15 2.40
CA ARG A 149 14.58 -6.23 3.18
C ARG A 149 15.69 -6.93 2.41
N ARG A 150 15.44 -8.15 1.89
CA ARG A 150 16.44 -8.92 1.12
C ARG A 150 16.88 -8.20 -0.15
N ALA A 151 15.97 -7.51 -0.82
CA ALA A 151 16.27 -6.78 -2.05
C ALA A 151 17.10 -5.51 -1.81
N LEU A 152 16.90 -4.81 -0.68
CA LEU A 152 17.52 -3.52 -0.39
C LEU A 152 18.80 -3.62 0.44
N ALA A 153 18.92 -4.58 1.35
CA ALA A 153 20.04 -4.73 2.27
C ALA A 153 21.42 -4.68 1.59
N PRO A 154 21.67 -5.37 0.45
CA PRO A 154 22.95 -5.31 -0.24
C PRO A 154 23.33 -3.93 -0.79
N ALA A 155 22.31 -3.12 -1.13
CA ALA A 155 22.53 -1.77 -1.67
C ALA A 155 22.79 -0.73 -0.56
N LEU A 156 22.18 -0.91 0.61
CA LEU A 156 22.33 0.00 1.76
C LEU A 156 23.71 -0.12 2.45
N GLY A 157 24.38 -1.27 2.33
CA GLY A 157 25.61 -1.58 3.00
C GLY A 157 25.40 -2.28 4.34
N ARG A 158 26.42 -3.05 4.79
CA ARG A 158 26.34 -3.98 5.94
C ARG A 158 25.82 -3.33 7.23
N ALA A 159 26.35 -2.17 7.59
CA ALA A 159 25.96 -1.48 8.82
C ALA A 159 24.51 -1.00 8.79
N ALA A 160 24.05 -0.44 7.67
CA ALA A 160 22.65 -0.01 7.51
C ALA A 160 21.71 -1.21 7.43
N ALA A 161 22.09 -2.28 6.73
CA ALA A 161 21.32 -3.51 6.64
C ALA A 161 21.04 -4.14 8.02
N ALA A 162 22.00 -4.08 8.95
CA ALA A 162 21.84 -4.56 10.32
C ALA A 162 20.83 -3.71 11.13
N ARG A 163 20.68 -2.43 10.78
CA ARG A 163 19.76 -1.49 11.41
C ARG A 163 18.40 -1.38 10.71
N MET A 164 18.16 -2.17 9.66
CA MET A 164 16.83 -2.22 9.04
C MET A 164 15.78 -2.73 10.03
N ARG A 165 14.60 -2.13 10.01
CA ARG A 165 13.46 -2.52 10.86
C ARG A 165 12.19 -2.62 10.02
N PRO A 166 11.28 -3.54 10.36
CA PRO A 166 9.99 -3.60 9.69
C PRO A 166 9.15 -2.37 10.04
N LEU A 167 8.46 -1.84 9.06
CA LEU A 167 7.41 -0.85 9.22
C LEU A 167 6.40 -1.07 8.08
N THR A 168 5.34 -1.76 8.38
CA THR A 168 4.30 -2.15 7.44
C THR A 168 3.11 -1.20 7.53
N PRO A 169 2.37 -0.96 6.44
CA PRO A 169 1.11 -0.24 6.55
C PRO A 169 0.12 -1.01 7.42
N GLY A 170 -0.79 -0.28 8.02
CA GLY A 170 -1.94 -0.83 8.73
C GLY A 170 -3.22 -0.66 7.91
N VAL A 171 -4.31 -1.06 8.51
CA VAL A 171 -5.68 -0.80 8.07
C VAL A 171 -6.51 -0.33 9.26
N ASP A 172 -7.58 0.38 8.98
CA ASP A 172 -8.59 0.73 9.96
C ASP A 172 -9.67 -0.38 9.98
N PRO A 173 -9.71 -1.25 11.00
CA PRO A 173 -10.64 -2.38 11.05
C PRO A 173 -12.09 -1.96 11.34
N ASP A 174 -12.33 -0.71 11.72
CA ASP A 174 -13.67 -0.17 11.94
C ASP A 174 -14.21 0.43 10.65
N ALA A 175 -13.37 1.14 9.90
CA ALA A 175 -13.70 1.61 8.56
C ALA A 175 -13.94 0.43 7.59
N PHE A 176 -13.09 -0.61 7.66
CA PHE A 176 -13.20 -1.86 6.88
C PHE A 176 -13.75 -2.99 7.75
N ALA A 177 -14.95 -2.78 8.32
CA ALA A 177 -15.66 -3.81 9.06
C ALA A 177 -16.59 -4.64 8.16
N PRO A 178 -16.92 -5.87 8.52
CA PRO A 178 -18.04 -6.60 7.92
C PRO A 178 -19.31 -5.76 8.02
N ARG A 179 -20.02 -5.62 6.90
CA ARG A 179 -21.26 -4.86 6.79
C ARG A 179 -22.24 -5.64 5.93
N PRO A 180 -23.54 -5.40 6.05
CA PRO A 180 -24.51 -5.89 5.07
C PRO A 180 -24.07 -5.44 3.67
N ALA A 181 -24.27 -6.32 2.69
CA ALA A 181 -24.07 -5.95 1.29
C ALA A 181 -24.91 -4.69 0.96
N ALA A 182 -24.36 -3.82 0.12
CA ALA A 182 -25.09 -2.64 -0.36
C ALA A 182 -25.90 -3.01 -1.62
N PRO A 183 -27.23 -3.23 -1.50
CA PRO A 183 -28.07 -3.64 -2.65
C PRO A 183 -28.03 -2.61 -3.77
N GLU A 184 -27.93 -1.32 -3.42
CA GLU A 184 -27.83 -0.20 -4.37
C GLU A 184 -26.59 -0.31 -5.24
N LEU A 185 -25.48 -0.81 -4.67
CA LEU A 185 -24.23 -1.01 -5.40
C LEU A 185 -24.37 -2.15 -6.42
N ARG A 186 -25.03 -3.27 -6.04
CA ARG A 186 -25.32 -4.35 -6.97
C ARG A 186 -26.22 -3.85 -8.12
N THR A 187 -27.26 -3.12 -7.83
CA THR A 187 -28.18 -2.52 -8.82
C THR A 187 -27.44 -1.57 -9.75
N THR A 188 -26.63 -0.65 -9.20
CA THR A 188 -25.86 0.34 -9.96
C THR A 188 -24.94 -0.31 -10.98
N TYR A 189 -24.36 -1.45 -10.64
CA TYR A 189 -23.43 -2.15 -11.51
C TYR A 189 -24.02 -3.35 -12.25
N GLY A 190 -25.33 -3.54 -12.20
CA GLY A 190 -26.03 -4.63 -12.89
C GLY A 190 -25.63 -6.02 -12.41
N ILE A 191 -25.24 -6.15 -11.14
CA ILE A 191 -24.89 -7.42 -10.50
C ILE A 191 -26.17 -8.04 -9.93
N ALA A 192 -26.48 -9.27 -10.31
CA ALA A 192 -27.67 -9.95 -9.81
C ALA A 192 -27.60 -10.08 -8.26
N PRO A 193 -28.75 -10.00 -7.57
CA PRO A 193 -28.78 -10.00 -6.09
C PRO A 193 -28.07 -11.18 -5.44
N THR A 194 -28.13 -12.35 -6.06
CA THR A 194 -27.54 -13.61 -5.55
C THR A 194 -26.23 -14.00 -6.21
N ALA A 195 -25.75 -13.25 -7.21
CA ALA A 195 -24.53 -13.57 -7.92
C ALA A 195 -23.30 -13.53 -7.00
N PRO A 196 -22.49 -14.58 -6.94
CA PRO A 196 -21.22 -14.52 -6.24
C PRO A 196 -20.26 -13.50 -6.87
N VAL A 197 -19.60 -12.67 -6.04
CA VAL A 197 -18.77 -11.56 -6.49
C VAL A 197 -17.31 -11.78 -6.13
N ILE A 198 -16.47 -11.80 -7.15
CA ILE A 198 -15.01 -11.77 -7.03
C ILE A 198 -14.57 -10.32 -7.18
N LEU A 199 -14.04 -9.71 -6.12
CA LEU A 199 -13.57 -8.33 -6.13
C LEU A 199 -12.08 -8.23 -6.43
N CYS A 200 -11.70 -7.30 -7.30
CA CYS A 200 -10.33 -6.82 -7.44
C CYS A 200 -10.29 -5.30 -7.38
N ALA A 201 -9.95 -4.74 -6.23
CA ALA A 201 -9.79 -3.31 -6.02
C ALA A 201 -8.33 -2.90 -6.20
N ALA A 202 -7.96 -2.38 -7.36
CA ALA A 202 -6.59 -1.96 -7.65
C ALA A 202 -6.51 -1.13 -8.93
N ARG A 203 -5.48 -0.29 -9.05
CA ARG A 203 -5.14 0.37 -10.32
C ARG A 203 -5.05 -0.66 -11.46
N LEU A 204 -5.68 -0.39 -12.58
CA LEU A 204 -5.70 -1.31 -13.73
C LEU A 204 -4.35 -1.27 -14.47
N VAL A 205 -3.44 -2.14 -14.05
CA VAL A 205 -2.09 -2.31 -14.63
C VAL A 205 -1.70 -3.79 -14.65
N PRO A 206 -0.87 -4.23 -15.62
CA PRO A 206 -0.62 -5.65 -15.86
C PRO A 206 -0.05 -6.45 -14.68
N ARG A 207 0.69 -5.80 -13.75
CA ARG A 207 1.27 -6.49 -12.59
C ARG A 207 0.23 -6.92 -11.55
N LYS A 208 -0.97 -6.32 -11.56
CA LYS A 208 -2.04 -6.60 -10.59
C LYS A 208 -2.83 -7.89 -10.90
N GLY A 209 -2.69 -8.44 -12.12
CA GLY A 209 -3.24 -9.75 -12.46
C GLY A 209 -4.72 -9.78 -12.85
N GLN A 210 -5.35 -8.61 -13.11
CA GLN A 210 -6.77 -8.57 -13.55
C GLN A 210 -7.00 -9.42 -14.83
N ASP A 211 -6.03 -9.46 -15.74
CA ASP A 211 -6.11 -10.29 -16.95
C ASP A 211 -6.07 -11.80 -16.64
N THR A 212 -5.41 -12.20 -15.55
CA THR A 212 -5.47 -13.60 -15.07
C THR A 212 -6.86 -13.93 -14.56
N LEU A 213 -7.51 -13.01 -13.80
CA LEU A 213 -8.89 -13.20 -13.34
C LEU A 213 -9.86 -13.31 -14.51
N VAL A 214 -9.78 -12.40 -15.49
CA VAL A 214 -10.61 -12.47 -16.72
C VAL A 214 -10.41 -13.80 -17.47
N ARG A 215 -9.18 -14.32 -17.54
CA ARG A 215 -8.89 -15.63 -18.18
C ARG A 215 -9.36 -16.81 -17.35
N ALA A 216 -9.38 -16.69 -16.04
CA ALA A 216 -9.83 -17.73 -15.12
C ALA A 216 -11.37 -17.84 -15.08
N LEU A 217 -12.10 -16.72 -15.33
CA LEU A 217 -13.53 -16.67 -15.18
C LEU A 217 -14.32 -17.71 -16.00
N PRO A 218 -13.99 -18.02 -17.28
CA PRO A 218 -14.66 -19.11 -18.01
C PRO A 218 -14.51 -20.47 -17.33
N LEU A 219 -13.42 -20.71 -16.61
CA LEU A 219 -13.21 -21.95 -15.87
C LEU A 219 -14.03 -21.97 -14.57
N VAL A 220 -14.14 -20.82 -13.90
CA VAL A 220 -15.00 -20.63 -12.71
C VAL A 220 -16.48 -20.85 -13.10
N HIS A 221 -16.92 -20.32 -14.24
CA HIS A 221 -18.30 -20.44 -14.72
C HIS A 221 -18.76 -21.89 -15.00
N ARG A 222 -17.84 -22.83 -15.12
CA ARG A 222 -18.22 -24.26 -15.23
C ARG A 222 -18.91 -24.78 -13.97
N SER A 223 -18.58 -24.23 -12.82
CA SER A 223 -19.14 -24.64 -11.52
C SER A 223 -19.98 -23.55 -10.87
N VAL A 224 -19.74 -22.28 -11.19
CA VAL A 224 -20.43 -21.10 -10.65
C VAL A 224 -20.80 -20.17 -11.81
N PRO A 225 -21.86 -20.48 -12.59
CA PRO A 225 -22.17 -19.79 -13.85
C PRO A 225 -22.42 -18.28 -13.68
N ASP A 226 -23.00 -17.88 -12.54
CA ASP A 226 -23.39 -16.49 -12.25
C ASP A 226 -22.27 -15.67 -11.59
N ALA A 227 -21.07 -16.24 -11.38
CA ALA A 227 -19.96 -15.54 -10.76
C ALA A 227 -19.60 -14.26 -11.54
N THR A 228 -19.55 -13.15 -10.84
CA THR A 228 -19.24 -11.83 -11.38
C THR A 228 -17.86 -11.36 -10.91
N LEU A 229 -17.04 -10.89 -11.84
CA LEU A 229 -15.75 -10.25 -11.55
C LEU A 229 -15.95 -8.73 -11.49
N LEU A 230 -15.82 -8.16 -10.30
CA LEU A 230 -15.95 -6.72 -10.04
C LEU A 230 -14.55 -6.09 -9.98
N LEU A 231 -14.21 -5.26 -10.96
CA LEU A 231 -12.95 -4.53 -11.06
C LEU A 231 -13.16 -3.08 -10.61
N VAL A 232 -12.61 -2.74 -9.45
CA VAL A 232 -12.66 -1.38 -8.88
C VAL A 232 -11.30 -0.72 -9.04
N GLY A 233 -11.26 0.38 -9.77
CA GLY A 233 -10.06 1.14 -10.07
C GLY A 233 -9.98 1.57 -11.53
N ALA A 234 -9.11 2.53 -11.81
CA ALA A 234 -8.83 3.03 -13.15
C ALA A 234 -7.39 2.73 -13.56
N GLY A 235 -7.11 2.76 -14.85
CA GLY A 235 -5.74 2.62 -15.34
C GLY A 235 -5.62 2.28 -16.83
N PRO A 236 -4.41 2.39 -17.38
CA PRO A 236 -4.19 2.25 -18.83
C PRO A 236 -4.45 0.84 -19.38
N TYR A 237 -4.62 -0.15 -18.49
CA TYR A 237 -4.85 -1.55 -18.88
C TYR A 237 -6.32 -1.86 -19.16
N GLU A 238 -7.26 -0.97 -18.83
CA GLU A 238 -8.71 -1.18 -18.92
C GLU A 238 -9.15 -1.60 -20.32
N ARG A 239 -8.76 -0.83 -21.36
CA ARG A 239 -9.15 -1.13 -22.74
C ARG A 239 -8.73 -2.54 -23.17
N ARG A 240 -7.56 -3.01 -22.70
CA ARG A 240 -7.10 -4.36 -22.98
C ARG A 240 -7.89 -5.42 -22.21
N LEU A 241 -8.27 -5.14 -20.97
CA LEU A 241 -9.10 -6.05 -20.15
C LEU A 241 -10.48 -6.20 -20.74
N ARG A 242 -11.14 -5.12 -21.21
CA ARG A 242 -12.44 -5.17 -21.90
C ARG A 242 -12.38 -6.04 -23.16
N ARG A 243 -11.37 -5.83 -24.00
CA ARG A 243 -11.16 -6.69 -25.20
C ARG A 243 -10.90 -8.16 -24.82
N LEU A 244 -10.17 -8.40 -23.76
CA LEU A 244 -9.90 -9.74 -23.27
C LEU A 244 -11.19 -10.42 -22.76
N ALA A 245 -12.03 -9.70 -22.02
CA ALA A 245 -13.31 -10.20 -21.53
C ALA A 245 -14.23 -10.59 -22.69
N ALA A 246 -14.33 -9.76 -23.73
CA ALA A 246 -15.06 -10.07 -24.95
C ALA A 246 -14.51 -11.32 -25.67
N ALA A 247 -13.20 -11.39 -25.87
CA ALA A 247 -12.53 -12.52 -26.51
C ALA A 247 -12.67 -13.84 -25.73
N LYS A 248 -12.91 -13.77 -24.42
CA LYS A 248 -13.15 -14.93 -23.54
C LYS A 248 -14.64 -15.24 -23.34
N GLY A 249 -15.56 -14.50 -23.95
CA GLY A 249 -17.00 -14.70 -23.84
C GLY A 249 -17.59 -14.33 -22.47
N VAL A 250 -16.84 -13.58 -21.62
CA VAL A 250 -17.25 -13.24 -20.25
C VAL A 250 -17.51 -11.74 -20.04
N ALA A 251 -17.70 -11.00 -21.13
CA ALA A 251 -17.86 -9.53 -21.07
C ALA A 251 -19.00 -9.08 -20.14
N ARG A 252 -20.11 -9.85 -20.09
CA ARG A 252 -21.28 -9.55 -19.24
C ARG A 252 -21.03 -9.82 -17.75
N SER A 253 -20.07 -10.69 -17.43
CA SER A 253 -19.73 -11.06 -16.06
C SER A 253 -18.49 -10.31 -15.53
N VAL A 254 -17.93 -9.36 -16.30
CA VAL A 254 -16.81 -8.51 -15.88
C VAL A 254 -17.29 -7.07 -15.78
N VAL A 255 -17.47 -6.61 -14.55
CA VAL A 255 -17.92 -5.26 -14.22
C VAL A 255 -16.71 -4.35 -13.98
N PHE A 256 -16.66 -3.22 -14.67
CA PHE A 256 -15.66 -2.18 -14.50
C PHE A 256 -16.29 -1.00 -13.77
N ALA A 257 -16.06 -0.90 -12.46
CA ALA A 257 -16.67 0.13 -11.63
C ALA A 257 -15.96 1.50 -11.74
N GLY A 258 -14.76 1.55 -12.34
CA GLY A 258 -13.97 2.78 -12.39
C GLY A 258 -13.23 3.08 -11.08
N GLY A 259 -12.62 4.26 -11.01
CA GLY A 259 -11.91 4.73 -9.81
C GLY A 259 -12.87 5.33 -8.79
N HIS A 260 -12.69 4.97 -7.52
CA HIS A 260 -13.47 5.49 -6.40
C HIS A 260 -12.56 6.07 -5.31
N PRO A 261 -13.04 7.03 -4.51
CA PRO A 261 -12.33 7.49 -3.33
C PRO A 261 -12.20 6.34 -2.32
N HIS A 262 -11.15 6.37 -1.51
CA HIS A 262 -10.85 5.31 -0.53
C HIS A 262 -12.01 5.09 0.45
N THR A 263 -12.72 6.15 0.82
CA THR A 263 -13.89 6.11 1.71
C THR A 263 -15.09 5.33 1.15
N ALA A 264 -15.16 5.14 -0.16
CA ALA A 264 -16.21 4.34 -0.81
C ALA A 264 -15.87 2.84 -0.88
N LEU A 265 -14.60 2.46 -0.74
CA LEU A 265 -14.15 1.07 -0.90
C LEU A 265 -14.82 0.08 0.06
N PRO A 266 -15.10 0.41 1.35
CA PRO A 266 -15.76 -0.52 2.25
C PRO A 266 -17.07 -1.11 1.72
N ALA A 267 -17.86 -0.34 0.96
CA ALA A 267 -19.10 -0.83 0.35
C ALA A 267 -18.84 -1.89 -0.75
N PHE A 268 -17.76 -1.75 -1.50
CA PHE A 268 -17.37 -2.74 -2.52
C PHE A 268 -16.90 -4.04 -1.88
N TYR A 269 -16.10 -3.97 -0.80
CA TYR A 269 -15.69 -5.16 -0.05
C TYR A 269 -16.90 -5.88 0.55
N ALA A 270 -17.82 -5.13 1.18
CA ALA A 270 -19.03 -5.69 1.79
C ALA A 270 -19.99 -6.35 0.78
N THR A 271 -19.95 -5.95 -0.49
CA THR A 271 -20.77 -6.51 -1.56
C THR A 271 -20.20 -7.78 -2.18
N SER A 272 -19.00 -8.19 -1.75
CA SER A 272 -18.20 -9.24 -2.39
C SER A 272 -18.01 -10.48 -1.49
N ASP A 273 -17.79 -11.64 -2.12
CA ASP A 273 -17.62 -12.92 -1.43
C ASP A 273 -16.13 -13.31 -1.31
N VAL A 274 -15.31 -12.91 -2.26
CA VAL A 274 -13.87 -13.19 -2.31
C VAL A 274 -13.13 -11.97 -2.83
N PHE A 275 -12.03 -11.62 -2.20
CA PHE A 275 -11.08 -10.64 -2.77
C PHE A 275 -9.96 -11.37 -3.53
N ALA A 276 -9.71 -10.97 -4.77
CA ALA A 276 -8.69 -11.60 -5.60
C ALA A 276 -7.82 -10.58 -6.35
N MET A 277 -6.54 -10.58 -6.07
CA MET A 277 -5.55 -9.82 -6.84
C MET A 277 -4.31 -10.69 -7.06
N PRO A 278 -4.33 -11.61 -8.06
CA PRO A 278 -3.21 -12.51 -8.35
C PRO A 278 -2.05 -11.74 -8.97
N CYS A 279 -1.44 -10.85 -8.19
CA CYS A 279 -0.35 -10.00 -8.62
C CYS A 279 0.89 -10.82 -8.99
N ARG A 280 1.67 -10.31 -9.96
CA ARG A 280 2.85 -10.99 -10.47
C ARG A 280 4.01 -10.03 -10.71
N THR A 281 5.20 -10.51 -10.45
CA THR A 281 6.43 -9.79 -10.77
C THR A 281 6.66 -9.78 -12.27
N ARG A 282 7.01 -8.61 -12.82
CA ARG A 282 7.24 -8.38 -14.25
C ARG A 282 8.57 -7.65 -14.49
N ARG A 283 8.99 -7.59 -15.78
CA ARG A 283 10.19 -6.87 -16.22
C ARG A 283 11.42 -7.23 -15.40
N ALA A 284 11.70 -8.55 -15.29
CA ALA A 284 12.83 -9.06 -14.52
C ALA A 284 12.93 -8.52 -13.08
N GLY A 285 11.75 -8.28 -12.44
CA GLY A 285 11.70 -7.80 -11.05
C GLY A 285 11.72 -6.29 -10.90
N LEU A 286 11.57 -5.52 -11.96
CA LEU A 286 11.42 -4.06 -11.88
C LEU A 286 9.99 -3.65 -11.51
N GLU A 287 8.99 -4.45 -11.88
CA GLU A 287 7.60 -4.25 -11.50
C GLU A 287 7.19 -5.32 -10.49
N VAL A 288 7.14 -4.95 -9.23
CA VAL A 288 6.72 -5.82 -8.11
C VAL A 288 5.58 -5.21 -7.32
N GLU A 289 4.82 -6.03 -6.59
CA GLU A 289 3.91 -5.56 -5.56
C GLU A 289 4.68 -5.32 -4.26
N GLY A 290 4.61 -4.10 -3.71
CA GLY A 290 5.33 -3.77 -2.48
C GLY A 290 4.82 -4.58 -1.29
N LEU A 291 3.51 -4.53 -1.06
CA LEU A 291 2.77 -5.30 -0.07
C LEU A 291 1.32 -5.50 -0.54
N GLY A 292 0.60 -4.41 -0.85
CA GLY A 292 -0.79 -4.43 -1.25
C GLY A 292 -1.74 -4.25 -0.05
N ILE A 293 -1.93 -2.99 0.37
CA ILE A 293 -2.85 -2.66 1.48
C ILE A 293 -4.28 -3.16 1.25
N VAL A 294 -4.70 -3.27 0.00
CA VAL A 294 -6.03 -3.78 -0.40
C VAL A 294 -6.32 -5.21 0.07
N TYR A 295 -5.29 -6.04 0.27
CA TYR A 295 -5.46 -7.36 0.88
C TYR A 295 -5.80 -7.24 2.37
N LEU A 296 -5.16 -6.28 3.07
CA LEU A 296 -5.44 -6.01 4.47
C LEU A 296 -6.85 -5.45 4.66
N GLU A 297 -7.29 -4.59 3.74
CA GLU A 297 -8.65 -4.03 3.70
C GLU A 297 -9.69 -5.13 3.50
N ALA A 298 -9.48 -6.02 2.53
CA ALA A 298 -10.32 -7.18 2.29
C ALA A 298 -10.39 -8.11 3.53
N ALA A 299 -9.23 -8.44 4.08
CA ALA A 299 -9.14 -9.28 5.28
C ALA A 299 -9.81 -8.63 6.50
N ALA A 300 -9.66 -7.31 6.67
CA ALA A 300 -10.34 -6.55 7.72
C ALA A 300 -11.87 -6.60 7.57
N THR A 301 -12.38 -6.60 6.34
CA THR A 301 -13.82 -6.75 6.04
C THR A 301 -14.31 -8.18 6.23
N GLY A 302 -13.43 -9.14 6.52
CA GLY A 302 -13.78 -10.56 6.69
C GLY A 302 -13.86 -11.33 5.37
N LEU A 303 -13.24 -10.86 4.30
CA LEU A 303 -13.16 -11.59 3.03
C LEU A 303 -11.93 -12.50 3.01
N PRO A 304 -12.07 -13.74 2.51
CA PRO A 304 -10.92 -14.55 2.15
C PRO A 304 -10.18 -13.89 0.98
N THR A 305 -8.85 -13.97 1.00
CA THR A 305 -8.01 -13.32 -0.02
C THR A 305 -7.34 -14.33 -0.95
N LEU A 306 -7.34 -14.05 -2.25
CA LEU A 306 -6.51 -14.75 -3.22
C LEU A 306 -5.39 -13.82 -3.67
N THR A 307 -4.20 -14.08 -3.15
CA THR A 307 -3.03 -13.21 -3.23
C THR A 307 -1.99 -13.78 -4.20
N GLY A 308 -1.39 -12.92 -5.01
CA GLY A 308 -0.33 -13.34 -5.93
C GLY A 308 1.05 -13.40 -5.26
N THR A 309 2.00 -14.17 -5.85
CA THR A 309 3.36 -14.36 -5.34
C THR A 309 4.32 -13.19 -5.64
N SER A 310 3.84 -11.98 -5.89
CA SER A 310 4.69 -10.84 -6.24
C SER A 310 5.16 -10.06 -5.03
N GLY A 311 6.46 -9.91 -4.90
CA GLY A 311 7.07 -9.01 -3.92
C GLY A 311 6.71 -9.34 -2.48
N GLY A 312 6.15 -8.37 -1.76
CA GLY A 312 5.70 -8.51 -0.39
C GLY A 312 4.25 -8.99 -0.23
N ALA A 313 3.49 -9.14 -1.32
CA ALA A 313 2.09 -9.52 -1.26
C ALA A 313 1.81 -10.82 -0.48
N PRO A 314 2.62 -11.89 -0.59
CA PRO A 314 2.39 -13.11 0.20
C PRO A 314 2.35 -12.90 1.71
N ALA A 315 3.00 -11.86 2.24
CA ALA A 315 2.99 -11.56 3.67
C ALA A 315 1.62 -11.07 4.20
N THR A 316 0.68 -10.75 3.31
CA THR A 316 -0.66 -10.27 3.65
C THR A 316 -1.71 -11.38 3.75
N THR A 317 -1.33 -12.63 3.50
CA THR A 317 -2.23 -13.78 3.51
C THR A 317 -1.51 -14.97 4.14
N ARG A 318 -2.15 -15.61 5.10
CA ARG A 318 -1.72 -16.91 5.61
C ARG A 318 -2.32 -18.00 4.73
N ASP A 319 -1.46 -18.62 3.90
CA ASP A 319 -1.90 -19.61 2.90
C ASP A 319 -2.64 -20.78 3.53
N GLY A 320 -3.84 -21.06 3.05
CA GLY A 320 -4.74 -22.10 3.59
C GLY A 320 -5.48 -21.72 4.88
N GLU A 321 -5.14 -20.59 5.55
CA GLU A 321 -5.80 -20.15 6.78
C GLU A 321 -6.71 -18.92 6.59
N THR A 322 -6.19 -17.86 5.93
CA THR A 322 -6.90 -16.60 5.72
C THR A 322 -7.22 -16.36 4.25
N GLY A 323 -6.87 -17.30 3.40
CA GLY A 323 -7.01 -17.25 1.95
C GLY A 323 -5.96 -18.12 1.27
N TYR A 324 -5.66 -17.81 0.02
CA TYR A 324 -4.68 -18.58 -0.77
C TYR A 324 -3.63 -17.68 -1.40
N VAL A 325 -2.39 -18.19 -1.43
CA VAL A 325 -1.27 -17.57 -2.15
C VAL A 325 -1.03 -18.37 -3.45
N VAL A 326 -1.09 -17.71 -4.60
CA VAL A 326 -1.02 -18.36 -5.92
C VAL A 326 0.00 -17.69 -6.85
N ASP A 327 0.59 -18.44 -7.76
CA ASP A 327 1.28 -17.80 -8.89
C ASP A 327 0.24 -17.06 -9.76
N GLY A 328 0.36 -15.75 -9.84
CA GLY A 328 -0.54 -14.91 -10.64
C GLY A 328 -0.48 -15.16 -12.17
N ARG A 329 0.31 -16.12 -12.64
CA ARG A 329 0.36 -16.60 -14.02
C ARG A 329 -0.37 -17.92 -14.21
N ALA A 330 -0.59 -18.69 -13.13
CA ALA A 330 -1.19 -20.02 -13.15
C ALA A 330 -2.73 -19.91 -13.21
N ILE A 331 -3.27 -19.63 -14.40
CA ILE A 331 -4.71 -19.46 -14.61
C ILE A 331 -5.54 -20.62 -14.06
N PRO A 332 -5.19 -21.92 -14.31
CA PRO A 332 -5.96 -23.05 -13.76
C PRO A 332 -5.98 -23.06 -12.23
N THR A 333 -4.85 -22.76 -11.57
CA THR A 333 -4.77 -22.68 -10.10
C THR A 333 -5.62 -21.54 -9.54
N VAL A 334 -5.56 -20.35 -10.18
CA VAL A 334 -6.40 -19.22 -9.82
C VAL A 334 -7.89 -19.58 -9.93
N ALA A 335 -8.30 -20.16 -11.06
CA ALA A 335 -9.68 -20.60 -11.26
C ALA A 335 -10.11 -21.64 -10.22
N HIS A 336 -9.29 -22.66 -9.97
CA HIS A 336 -9.57 -23.71 -9.00
C HIS A 336 -9.80 -23.14 -7.59
N ARG A 337 -8.91 -22.25 -7.12
CA ARG A 337 -9.02 -21.63 -5.79
C ARG A 337 -10.23 -20.70 -5.68
N LEU A 338 -10.54 -19.93 -6.72
CA LEU A 338 -11.76 -19.11 -6.77
C LEU A 338 -13.01 -19.98 -6.73
N THR A 339 -13.09 -21.01 -7.58
CA THR A 339 -14.21 -21.97 -7.57
C THR A 339 -14.37 -22.59 -6.19
N HIS A 340 -13.27 -23.04 -5.58
CA HIS A 340 -13.31 -23.66 -4.25
C HIS A 340 -13.90 -22.73 -3.19
N LEU A 341 -13.49 -21.45 -3.14
CA LEU A 341 -14.03 -20.47 -2.20
C LEU A 341 -15.52 -20.16 -2.48
N LEU A 342 -15.91 -20.05 -3.75
CA LEU A 342 -17.29 -19.70 -4.12
C LEU A 342 -18.26 -20.88 -3.95
N THR A 343 -17.80 -22.12 -4.04
CA THR A 343 -18.63 -23.33 -3.84
C THR A 343 -18.67 -23.83 -2.40
N HIS A 344 -17.83 -23.28 -1.51
CA HIS A 344 -17.75 -23.62 -0.09
C HIS A 344 -17.85 -22.35 0.77
N PRO A 345 -19.03 -21.71 0.86
CA PRO A 345 -19.19 -20.44 1.55
C PRO A 345 -18.83 -20.50 3.03
N GLU A 346 -19.10 -21.63 3.71
CA GLU A 346 -18.71 -21.80 5.11
C GLU A 346 -17.20 -21.76 5.31
N LEU A 347 -16.44 -22.39 4.42
CA LEU A 347 -14.98 -22.32 4.43
C LEU A 347 -14.49 -20.89 4.16
N ALA A 348 -15.09 -20.21 3.16
CA ALA A 348 -14.77 -18.84 2.83
C ALA A 348 -15.01 -17.89 4.01
N HIS A 349 -16.15 -18.03 4.69
CA HIS A 349 -16.48 -17.28 5.90
C HIS A 349 -15.51 -17.59 7.06
N ALA A 350 -15.17 -18.86 7.29
CA ALA A 350 -14.22 -19.25 8.32
C ALA A 350 -12.81 -18.65 8.05
N MET A 351 -12.35 -18.68 6.81
CA MET A 351 -11.09 -18.03 6.40
C MET A 351 -11.16 -16.52 6.59
N GLY A 352 -12.25 -15.88 6.18
CA GLY A 352 -12.47 -14.44 6.35
C GLY A 352 -12.49 -14.01 7.81
N HIS A 353 -13.13 -14.77 8.68
CA HIS A 353 -13.13 -14.52 10.11
C HIS A 353 -11.73 -14.61 10.74
N LYS A 354 -10.96 -15.65 10.38
CA LYS A 354 -9.56 -15.76 10.79
C LYS A 354 -8.71 -14.61 10.27
N ALA A 355 -8.95 -14.20 9.01
CA ALA A 355 -8.28 -13.07 8.39
C ALA A 355 -8.52 -11.78 9.17
N ARG A 356 -9.78 -11.46 9.50
CA ARG A 356 -10.15 -10.27 10.27
C ARG A 356 -9.51 -10.28 11.67
N SER A 357 -9.59 -11.39 12.40
CA SER A 357 -8.97 -11.51 13.72
C SER A 357 -7.47 -11.27 13.69
N TRP A 358 -6.79 -11.79 12.67
CA TRP A 358 -5.36 -11.55 12.47
C TRP A 358 -5.06 -10.09 12.14
N ILE A 359 -5.88 -9.44 11.29
CA ILE A 359 -5.73 -8.01 10.98
C ILE A 359 -5.88 -7.16 12.24
N GLN A 360 -6.91 -7.38 13.03
CA GLN A 360 -7.17 -6.63 14.27
C GLN A 360 -6.03 -6.75 15.27
N SER A 361 -5.40 -7.92 15.37
CA SER A 361 -4.30 -8.17 16.32
C SER A 361 -2.93 -7.68 15.82
N THR A 362 -2.73 -7.47 14.49
CA THR A 362 -1.37 -7.33 13.97
C THR A 362 -1.20 -6.15 12.98
N TRP A 363 -2.25 -5.82 12.21
CA TRP A 363 -2.12 -4.93 11.05
C TRP A 363 -2.93 -3.64 11.17
N THR A 364 -3.07 -3.09 12.38
CA THR A 364 -3.76 -1.81 12.55
C THR A 364 -2.80 -0.62 12.39
N TRP A 365 -3.34 0.53 12.03
CA TRP A 365 -2.57 1.76 11.99
C TRP A 365 -1.95 2.13 13.34
N ASN A 366 -2.56 1.73 14.46
CA ASN A 366 -2.02 1.98 15.78
C ASN A 366 -0.74 1.15 16.02
N HIS A 367 -0.72 -0.13 15.64
CA HIS A 367 0.50 -0.95 15.70
C HIS A 367 1.62 -0.36 14.83
N THR A 368 1.28 0.12 13.62
CA THR A 368 2.26 0.77 12.74
C THR A 368 2.80 2.06 13.35
N TYR A 369 1.92 2.88 13.95
CA TYR A 369 2.31 4.11 14.60
C TYR A 369 3.20 3.86 15.82
N ASP A 370 2.88 2.90 16.67
CA ASP A 370 3.70 2.54 17.83
C ASP A 370 5.10 2.05 17.40
N ALA A 371 5.17 1.26 16.33
CA ALA A 371 6.45 0.87 15.75
C ALA A 371 7.24 2.09 15.23
N LEU A 372 6.60 3.00 14.49
CA LEU A 372 7.23 4.24 14.02
C LEU A 372 7.69 5.11 15.18
N ARG A 373 6.86 5.27 16.21
CA ARG A 373 7.16 6.02 17.42
C ARG A 373 8.43 5.50 18.11
N ALA A 374 8.54 4.18 18.27
CA ALA A 374 9.72 3.55 18.84
C ALA A 374 10.98 3.79 18.00
N LEU A 375 10.85 3.82 16.67
CA LEU A 375 11.96 4.12 15.76
C LEU A 375 12.42 5.57 15.80
N LEU A 376 11.51 6.51 16.07
CA LEU A 376 11.79 7.95 16.15
C LEU A 376 12.30 8.37 17.53
N ALA A 377 12.09 7.56 18.57
CA ALA A 377 12.61 7.84 19.90
C ALA A 377 14.14 7.93 19.89
N PRO A 378 14.76 8.89 20.63
CA PRO A 378 16.20 8.91 20.85
C PRO A 378 16.64 7.57 21.46
N HIS A 379 17.83 7.10 21.10
CA HIS A 379 18.45 6.02 21.89
C HIS A 379 18.77 6.57 23.29
N ALA A 380 18.32 5.86 24.32
CA ALA A 380 18.75 6.10 25.68
C ALA A 380 20.27 5.96 25.80
#